data_a8fd6c6851fb0c15ddb6e119033d7f74
#
_entry.id   a8fd6c6851fb0c15ddb6e119033d7f74
#
_cell.length_a   1.000
_cell.length_b   1.000
_cell.length_c   1.000
_cell.angle_alpha   90.00
_cell.angle_beta   90.00
_cell.angle_gamma   90.00
#
_symmetry.space_group_name_H-M   'P 1'
#
loop_
_entity.id
_entity.type
_entity.pdbx_description
1 polymer ?
#
loop_
_entity_poly.entity_id
_entity_poly.type
_entity_poly.pdbx_seq_one_letter_code
_entity_poly.pdbx_strand_id
1 'polypeptide(L)'
;MKKIDVGTCFYIPLESGEFGFGYIVYDDQFLIVNIFDFKSNSCKDVISAFGRPLLIEGWLIDVVVFAKIKNAMYPKWELLRKVIYDNPRLPVNPIVIYGLPSRLKCLNYVTGDTFDATDNDINIYPGFITRHSDYYSAFVRLKYSGAQFDNLRFDEKLDCYIPVPNGL
;
A
#
# COMPACT_ATOMS: atom_id res chain seq x y z
N MET A 1 2.55 17.12 -3.08
CA MET A 1 3.90 16.48 -2.93
C MET A 1 4.52 16.42 -4.32
N LYS A 2 5.87 16.49 -4.43
CA LYS A 2 6.54 16.31 -5.74
C LYS A 2 6.33 14.88 -6.20
N LYS A 3 6.00 14.67 -7.49
CA LYS A 3 5.85 13.36 -8.13
C LYS A 3 7.00 12.42 -7.76
N ILE A 4 6.69 11.16 -7.52
CA ILE A 4 7.66 10.13 -7.15
C ILE A 4 7.90 9.24 -8.38
N ASP A 5 9.16 9.02 -8.72
CA ASP A 5 9.48 8.19 -9.88
C ASP A 5 9.10 6.72 -9.62
N VAL A 6 8.58 6.05 -10.64
CA VAL A 6 8.31 4.60 -10.61
C VAL A 6 9.61 3.86 -10.29
N GLY A 7 9.52 2.82 -9.47
CA GLY A 7 10.66 2.09 -8.97
C GLY A 7 11.32 2.70 -7.72
N THR A 8 11.01 3.97 -7.36
CA THR A 8 11.55 4.55 -6.12
C THR A 8 11.24 3.66 -4.94
N CYS A 9 12.28 3.24 -4.23
CA CYS A 9 12.14 2.38 -3.06
C CYS A 9 11.78 3.19 -1.80
N PHE A 10 11.19 2.49 -0.84
CA PHE A 10 10.93 3.01 0.50
C PHE A 10 11.11 1.91 1.55
N TYR A 11 11.25 2.33 2.82
CA TYR A 11 11.16 1.41 3.93
C TYR A 11 10.02 1.75 4.86
N ILE A 12 9.55 0.74 5.56
CA ILE A 12 8.45 0.77 6.52
C ILE A 12 9.01 0.36 7.87
N PRO A 13 9.03 1.27 8.87
CA PRO A 13 9.41 0.88 10.22
C PRO A 13 8.40 -0.14 10.79
N LEU A 14 8.89 -1.29 11.20
CA LEU A 14 8.11 -2.36 11.83
C LEU A 14 8.35 -2.35 13.35
N GLU A 15 7.75 -3.32 14.04
CA GLU A 15 8.03 -3.55 15.46
C GLU A 15 9.44 -4.09 15.66
N SER A 16 9.95 -3.97 16.90
CA SER A 16 11.26 -4.54 17.31
C SER A 16 12.47 -4.01 16.52
N GLY A 17 12.35 -2.83 15.90
CA GLY A 17 13.45 -2.21 15.14
C GLY A 17 13.71 -2.84 13.78
N GLU A 18 12.80 -3.68 13.28
CA GLU A 18 12.85 -4.19 11.91
C GLU A 18 12.28 -3.19 10.91
N PHE A 19 12.63 -3.39 9.65
CA PHE A 19 12.14 -2.61 8.50
C PHE A 19 11.62 -3.55 7.42
N GLY A 20 10.44 -3.27 6.89
CA GLY A 20 9.96 -3.80 5.62
C GLY A 20 10.33 -2.88 4.46
N PHE A 21 10.27 -3.36 3.24
CA PHE A 21 10.69 -2.63 2.04
C PHE A 21 9.68 -2.77 0.93
N GLY A 22 9.57 -1.71 0.12
CA GLY A 22 8.73 -1.70 -1.05
C GLY A 22 9.20 -0.71 -2.10
N TYR A 23 8.46 -0.62 -3.18
CA TYR A 23 8.72 0.32 -4.26
C TYR A 23 7.44 0.85 -4.88
N ILE A 24 7.55 2.02 -5.49
CA ILE A 24 6.46 2.71 -6.18
C ILE A 24 6.22 2.06 -7.54
N VAL A 25 4.98 1.70 -7.80
CA VAL A 25 4.53 1.14 -9.10
C VAL A 25 3.92 2.23 -9.97
N TYR A 26 3.18 3.15 -9.34
CA TYR A 26 2.49 4.24 -10.02
C TYR A 26 2.31 5.43 -9.08
N ASP A 27 2.51 6.65 -9.57
CA ASP A 27 2.26 7.91 -8.85
C ASP A 27 1.79 8.99 -9.83
N ASP A 28 0.47 9.21 -9.88
CA ASP A 28 -0.15 10.33 -10.60
C ASP A 28 -1.38 10.81 -9.83
N GLN A 29 -2.57 10.26 -10.10
CA GLN A 29 -3.81 10.60 -9.35
C GLN A 29 -3.87 9.91 -7.99
N PHE A 30 -3.21 8.76 -7.85
CA PHE A 30 -3.10 7.95 -6.64
C PHE A 30 -1.78 7.21 -6.64
N LEU A 31 -1.46 6.58 -5.54
CA LEU A 31 -0.20 5.90 -5.33
C LEU A 31 -0.42 4.38 -5.26
N ILE A 32 0.25 3.65 -6.14
CA ILE A 32 0.29 2.18 -6.14
C ILE A 32 1.69 1.73 -5.73
N VAL A 33 1.75 0.78 -4.82
CA VAL A 33 3.01 0.23 -4.30
C VAL A 33 3.01 -1.29 -4.34
N ASN A 34 4.21 -1.85 -4.40
CA ASN A 34 4.50 -3.24 -4.09
C ASN A 34 5.35 -3.31 -2.83
N ILE A 35 5.12 -4.33 -2.00
CA ILE A 35 5.88 -4.56 -0.77
C ILE A 35 6.52 -5.95 -0.86
N PHE A 36 7.84 -6.03 -0.64
CA PHE A 36 8.58 -7.28 -0.64
C PHE A 36 8.28 -8.11 0.61
N ASP A 37 8.24 -9.43 0.47
CA ASP A 37 8.27 -10.37 1.58
C ASP A 37 9.70 -10.52 2.12
N PHE A 38 10.21 -9.42 2.67
CA PHE A 38 11.55 -9.32 3.21
C PHE A 38 11.61 -8.27 4.33
N LYS A 39 12.22 -8.63 5.46
CA LYS A 39 12.50 -7.74 6.59
C LYS A 39 13.98 -7.75 6.94
N SER A 40 14.45 -6.64 7.49
CA SER A 40 15.81 -6.52 8.02
C SER A 40 15.86 -5.59 9.23
N ASN A 41 16.88 -5.74 10.05
CA ASN A 41 17.19 -4.83 11.17
C ASN A 41 17.89 -3.53 10.71
N SER A 42 18.13 -3.36 9.43
CA SER A 42 18.75 -2.18 8.86
C SER A 42 17.93 -1.61 7.71
N CYS A 43 17.53 -0.35 7.79
CA CYS A 43 16.86 0.34 6.69
C CYS A 43 17.74 0.52 5.43
N LYS A 44 19.04 0.20 5.52
CA LYS A 44 19.98 0.24 4.38
C LYS A 44 19.92 -1.02 3.51
N ASP A 45 19.27 -2.09 3.99
CA ASP A 45 19.25 -3.40 3.34
C ASP A 45 18.20 -3.51 2.22
N VAL A 46 17.69 -2.39 1.72
CA VAL A 46 16.68 -2.34 0.65
C VAL A 46 17.10 -3.14 -0.60
N ILE A 47 18.37 -3.11 -0.96
CA ILE A 47 18.90 -3.85 -2.14
C ILE A 47 18.80 -5.37 -1.92
N SER A 48 18.90 -5.85 -0.69
CA SER A 48 18.73 -7.27 -0.35
C SER A 48 17.29 -7.76 -0.51
N ALA A 49 16.32 -6.84 -0.60
CA ALA A 49 14.93 -7.13 -0.90
C ALA A 49 14.69 -7.40 -2.40
N PHE A 50 15.57 -6.92 -3.28
CA PHE A 50 15.41 -7.07 -4.73
C PHE A 50 15.39 -8.53 -5.14
N GLY A 51 14.41 -8.91 -5.97
CA GLY A 51 14.20 -10.29 -6.38
C GLY A 51 13.51 -11.20 -5.35
N ARG A 52 13.19 -10.68 -4.16
CA ARG A 52 12.36 -11.41 -3.19
C ARG A 52 10.89 -11.45 -3.66
N PRO A 53 10.12 -12.45 -3.24
CA PRO A 53 8.68 -12.47 -3.47
C PRO A 53 8.01 -11.20 -2.96
N LEU A 54 6.82 -10.89 -3.47
CA LEU A 54 6.01 -9.79 -2.96
C LEU A 54 5.10 -10.29 -1.84
N LEU A 55 5.06 -9.57 -0.74
CA LEU A 55 4.09 -9.74 0.35
C LEU A 55 2.75 -9.12 -0.04
N ILE A 56 2.80 -7.96 -0.69
CA ILE A 56 1.65 -7.22 -1.18
C ILE A 56 1.97 -6.70 -2.58
N GLU A 57 1.09 -6.95 -3.54
CA GLU A 57 1.23 -6.52 -4.93
C GLU A 57 0.11 -5.57 -5.33
N GLY A 58 0.48 -4.47 -5.99
CA GLY A 58 -0.48 -3.53 -6.57
C GLY A 58 -1.38 -2.84 -5.56
N TRP A 59 -0.86 -2.52 -4.38
CA TRP A 59 -1.67 -1.95 -3.31
C TRP A 59 -1.86 -0.44 -3.48
N LEU A 60 -3.11 -0.03 -3.53
CA LEU A 60 -3.51 1.37 -3.54
C LEU A 60 -3.38 1.97 -2.14
N ILE A 61 -2.52 2.97 -2.00
CA ILE A 61 -2.29 3.67 -0.72
C ILE A 61 -2.39 5.19 -0.89
N ASP A 62 -2.51 5.88 0.24
CA ASP A 62 -2.42 7.34 0.28
C ASP A 62 -0.98 7.78 0.56
N VAL A 63 -0.55 8.86 -0.07
CA VAL A 63 0.76 9.50 0.15
C VAL A 63 0.99 9.92 1.61
N VAL A 64 -0.07 9.99 2.39
CA VAL A 64 -0.05 10.32 3.81
C VAL A 64 0.90 9.42 4.63
N VAL A 65 1.17 8.19 4.16
CA VAL A 65 2.11 7.28 4.81
C VAL A 65 3.54 7.84 4.88
N PHE A 66 3.90 8.72 3.95
CA PHE A 66 5.21 9.40 3.92
C PHE A 66 5.22 10.74 4.66
N ALA A 67 4.09 11.18 5.19
CA ALA A 67 3.97 12.43 5.93
C ALA A 67 4.17 12.21 7.43
N LYS A 68 4.80 13.22 8.10
CA LYS A 68 4.86 13.23 9.57
C LYS A 68 3.50 13.70 10.10
N ILE A 69 2.73 12.81 10.72
CA ILE A 69 1.44 13.11 11.33
C ILE A 69 1.62 13.22 12.84
N LYS A 70 1.06 14.29 13.40
CA LYS A 70 1.03 14.49 14.87
C LYS A 70 0.13 13.41 15.48
N ASN A 71 0.60 12.76 16.53
CA ASN A 71 -0.12 11.70 17.25
C ASN A 71 -0.41 10.42 16.40
N ALA A 72 0.33 10.17 15.33
CA ALA A 72 0.26 8.88 14.66
C ALA A 72 0.78 7.76 15.58
N MET A 73 0.12 6.60 15.54
CA MET A 73 0.50 5.42 16.32
C MET A 73 1.81 4.79 15.81
N TYR A 74 2.06 4.93 14.52
CA TYR A 74 3.21 4.33 13.86
C TYR A 74 4.09 5.40 13.20
N PRO A 75 5.42 5.16 13.14
CA PRO A 75 6.31 6.02 12.38
C PRO A 75 5.92 6.06 10.91
N LYS A 76 6.14 7.22 10.26
CA LYS A 76 5.97 7.36 8.82
C LYS A 76 6.89 6.43 8.04
N TRP A 77 6.50 6.08 6.83
CA TRP A 77 7.35 5.41 5.86
C TRP A 77 8.38 6.40 5.28
N GLU A 78 9.52 5.92 4.87
CA GLU A 78 10.58 6.79 4.35
C GLU A 78 10.93 6.45 2.91
N LEU A 79 10.84 7.44 2.02
CA LEU A 79 11.24 7.33 0.63
C LEU A 79 12.77 7.33 0.50
N LEU A 80 13.30 6.35 -0.19
CA LEU A 80 14.71 6.22 -0.56
C LEU A 80 14.92 6.76 -1.99
N ARG A 81 14.80 8.08 -2.18
CA ARG A 81 14.75 8.73 -3.50
C ARG A 81 15.94 8.44 -4.43
N LYS A 82 17.04 7.94 -3.90
CA LYS A 82 18.25 7.57 -4.68
C LYS A 82 18.33 6.09 -4.99
N VAL A 83 17.36 5.30 -4.52
CA VAL A 83 17.33 3.85 -4.72
C VAL A 83 16.13 3.53 -5.59
N ILE A 84 16.42 3.08 -6.80
CA ILE A 84 15.40 2.73 -7.80
C ILE A 84 15.47 1.22 -8.03
N TYR A 85 14.34 0.56 -7.99
CA TYR A 85 14.17 -0.82 -8.41
C TYR A 85 13.94 -0.86 -9.92
N ASP A 86 14.90 -1.39 -10.66
CA ASP A 86 14.92 -1.29 -12.13
C ASP A 86 13.89 -2.18 -12.84
N ASN A 87 13.26 -3.10 -12.12
CA ASN A 87 12.26 -4.01 -12.69
C ASN A 87 10.91 -3.93 -11.94
N PRO A 88 10.24 -2.77 -11.94
CA PRO A 88 8.98 -2.60 -11.25
C PRO A 88 7.89 -3.44 -11.91
N ARG A 89 7.29 -4.34 -11.12
CA ARG A 89 6.23 -5.21 -11.59
C ARG A 89 4.88 -4.50 -11.51
N LEU A 90 4.18 -4.41 -12.65
CA LEU A 90 2.80 -3.94 -12.69
C LEU A 90 1.85 -5.07 -12.29
N PRO A 91 0.75 -4.76 -11.58
CA PRO A 91 -0.31 -5.73 -11.33
C PRO A 91 -0.90 -6.27 -12.63
N VAL A 92 -1.39 -7.50 -12.59
CA VAL A 92 -2.05 -8.14 -13.75
C VAL A 92 -3.27 -7.35 -14.21
N ASN A 93 -4.01 -6.78 -13.26
CA ASN A 93 -5.18 -5.94 -13.53
C ASN A 93 -4.96 -4.54 -12.93
N PRO A 94 -4.37 -3.61 -13.71
CA PRO A 94 -4.08 -2.25 -13.24
C PRO A 94 -5.35 -1.36 -13.24
N ILE A 95 -6.40 -1.82 -12.57
CA ILE A 95 -7.70 -1.15 -12.52
C ILE A 95 -8.02 -0.75 -11.08
N VAL A 96 -8.52 0.46 -10.91
CA VAL A 96 -9.06 0.99 -9.63
C VAL A 96 -10.45 1.55 -9.84
N ILE A 97 -11.27 1.53 -8.78
CA ILE A 97 -12.58 2.13 -8.77
C ILE A 97 -12.53 3.47 -8.05
N TYR A 98 -13.18 4.46 -8.64
CA TYR A 98 -13.28 5.82 -8.08
C TYR A 98 -14.64 6.43 -8.37
N GLY A 99 -14.94 7.54 -7.71
CA GLY A 99 -16.16 8.32 -7.93
C GLY A 99 -17.13 8.28 -6.74
N LEU A 100 -18.33 8.77 -6.96
CA LEU A 100 -19.40 8.76 -5.95
C LEU A 100 -20.13 7.41 -5.93
N PRO A 101 -20.70 6.98 -4.80
CA PRO A 101 -21.44 5.72 -4.71
C PRO A 101 -22.52 5.52 -5.76
N SER A 102 -23.15 6.62 -6.22
CA SER A 102 -24.16 6.63 -7.27
C SER A 102 -23.61 6.63 -8.70
N ARG A 103 -22.30 6.79 -8.87
CA ARG A 103 -21.63 6.91 -10.17
C ARG A 103 -20.16 6.47 -10.07
N LEU A 104 -19.96 5.18 -9.85
CA LEU A 104 -18.63 4.60 -9.78
C LEU A 104 -18.08 4.33 -11.20
N LYS A 105 -16.80 4.56 -11.36
CA LYS A 105 -16.06 4.28 -12.58
C LYS A 105 -14.83 3.45 -12.29
N CYS A 106 -14.45 2.64 -13.25
CA CYS A 106 -13.15 1.96 -13.31
C CYS A 106 -12.16 2.82 -14.10
N LEU A 107 -10.92 2.88 -13.64
CA LEU A 107 -9.79 3.47 -14.35
C LEU A 107 -8.69 2.44 -14.49
N ASN A 108 -8.31 2.11 -15.72
CA ASN A 108 -7.04 1.44 -15.97
C ASN A 108 -5.93 2.50 -15.87
N TYR A 109 -5.15 2.47 -14.79
CA TYR A 109 -4.15 3.51 -14.53
C TYR A 109 -2.88 3.40 -15.39
N VAL A 110 -2.74 2.33 -16.18
CA VAL A 110 -1.64 2.19 -17.16
C VAL A 110 -2.02 2.78 -18.50
N THR A 111 -3.25 2.48 -19.02
CA THR A 111 -3.70 2.96 -20.32
C THR A 111 -4.42 4.31 -20.25
N GLY A 112 -4.97 4.67 -19.09
CA GLY A 112 -5.82 5.84 -18.89
C GLY A 112 -7.27 5.63 -19.29
N ASP A 113 -7.65 4.43 -19.73
CA ASP A 113 -9.02 4.11 -20.13
C ASP A 113 -9.96 4.11 -18.93
N THR A 114 -11.14 4.69 -19.13
CA THR A 114 -12.20 4.73 -18.10
C THR A 114 -13.50 4.12 -18.62
N PHE A 115 -14.19 3.39 -17.77
CA PHE A 115 -15.51 2.81 -18.06
C PHE A 115 -16.38 2.80 -16.81
N ASP A 116 -17.71 2.69 -16.97
CA ASP A 116 -18.61 2.63 -15.83
C ASP A 116 -18.44 1.30 -15.08
N ALA A 117 -18.36 1.39 -13.75
CA ALA A 117 -18.21 0.20 -12.90
C ALA A 117 -19.52 -0.58 -12.80
N THR A 118 -19.43 -1.90 -12.94
CA THR A 118 -20.53 -2.83 -12.66
C THR A 118 -20.45 -3.32 -11.20
N ASP A 119 -21.51 -3.96 -10.71
CA ASP A 119 -21.52 -4.61 -9.37
C ASP A 119 -20.42 -5.68 -9.24
N ASN A 120 -20.10 -6.36 -10.34
CA ASN A 120 -19.00 -7.32 -10.35
C ASN A 120 -17.64 -6.65 -10.20
N ASP A 121 -17.42 -5.52 -10.86
CA ASP A 121 -16.16 -4.76 -10.78
C ASP A 121 -15.91 -4.25 -9.35
N ILE A 122 -16.98 -3.83 -8.66
CA ILE A 122 -16.90 -3.34 -7.26
C ILE A 122 -16.37 -4.43 -6.31
N ASN A 123 -16.64 -5.70 -6.61
CA ASN A 123 -16.17 -6.83 -5.81
C ASN A 123 -14.75 -7.27 -6.16
N ILE A 124 -14.24 -6.93 -7.34
CA ILE A 124 -12.96 -7.40 -7.86
C ILE A 124 -11.85 -6.36 -7.70
N TYR A 125 -12.14 -5.09 -8.00
CA TYR A 125 -11.12 -4.05 -8.07
C TYR A 125 -11.04 -3.21 -6.81
N PRO A 126 -9.84 -2.76 -6.40
CA PRO A 126 -9.69 -1.90 -5.24
C PRO A 126 -10.35 -0.55 -5.47
N GLY A 127 -11.14 -0.12 -4.50
CA GLY A 127 -11.71 1.23 -4.47
C GLY A 127 -10.72 2.26 -3.92
N PHE A 128 -10.77 3.47 -4.48
CA PHE A 128 -10.04 4.60 -3.92
C PHE A 128 -10.72 5.07 -2.62
N ILE A 129 -10.17 4.70 -1.49
CA ILE A 129 -10.60 5.11 -0.16
C ILE A 129 -9.41 5.72 0.56
N THR A 130 -9.49 7.01 0.88
CA THR A 130 -8.50 7.65 1.75
C THR A 130 -8.58 7.06 3.15
N ARG A 131 -7.45 6.60 3.67
CA ARG A 131 -7.34 6.05 5.02
C ARG A 131 -6.24 6.78 5.79
N HIS A 132 -6.30 6.71 7.12
CA HIS A 132 -5.25 7.24 7.97
C HIS A 132 -3.94 6.44 7.78
N SER A 133 -2.78 7.09 7.96
CA SER A 133 -1.45 6.45 7.83
C SER A 133 -1.31 5.21 8.71
N ASP A 134 -1.91 5.23 9.90
CA ASP A 134 -1.85 4.12 10.85
C ASP A 134 -2.55 2.86 10.33
N TYR A 135 -3.61 3.02 9.53
CA TYR A 135 -4.25 1.87 8.88
C TYR A 135 -3.26 1.11 7.99
N TYR A 136 -2.54 1.82 7.14
CA TYR A 136 -1.58 1.21 6.21
C TYR A 136 -0.42 0.54 6.97
N SER A 137 0.09 1.21 7.99
CA SER A 137 1.19 0.68 8.82
C SER A 137 0.76 -0.55 9.61
N ALA A 138 -0.44 -0.55 10.21
CA ALA A 138 -1.01 -1.72 10.88
C ALA A 138 -1.21 -2.89 9.93
N PHE A 139 -1.74 -2.61 8.72
CA PHE A 139 -1.98 -3.62 7.69
C PHE A 139 -0.70 -4.36 7.31
N VAL A 140 0.36 -3.63 7.00
CA VAL A 140 1.65 -4.21 6.63
C VAL A 140 2.26 -5.03 7.78
N ARG A 141 2.22 -4.51 9.01
CA ARG A 141 2.75 -5.21 10.20
C ARG A 141 2.05 -6.55 10.42
N LEU A 142 0.73 -6.58 10.32
CA LEU A 142 -0.05 -7.80 10.45
C LEU A 142 0.20 -8.79 9.30
N LYS A 143 0.39 -8.32 8.06
CA LYS A 143 0.79 -9.19 6.95
C LYS A 143 2.17 -9.82 7.18
N TYR A 144 3.15 -9.06 7.65
CA TYR A 144 4.47 -9.58 8.02
C TYR A 144 4.44 -10.56 9.22
N SER A 145 3.44 -10.49 10.08
CA SER A 145 3.23 -11.48 11.14
C SER A 145 2.58 -12.78 10.66
N GLY A 146 2.20 -12.87 9.37
CA GLY A 146 1.52 -14.02 8.79
C GLY A 146 0.01 -14.05 9.02
N ALA A 147 -0.59 -12.98 9.52
CA ALA A 147 -2.03 -12.88 9.72
C ALA A 147 -2.79 -12.93 8.39
N GLN A 148 -3.86 -13.72 8.35
CA GLN A 148 -4.73 -13.86 7.19
C GLN A 148 -5.96 -12.97 7.36
N PHE A 149 -6.11 -11.95 6.52
CA PHE A 149 -7.23 -11.02 6.54
C PHE A 149 -7.24 -10.19 5.25
N ASP A 150 -8.40 -9.62 4.92
CA ASP A 150 -8.56 -8.75 3.74
C ASP A 150 -8.68 -7.28 4.12
N ASN A 151 -9.16 -6.99 5.33
CA ASN A 151 -9.38 -5.63 5.79
C ASN A 151 -9.12 -5.48 7.29
N LEU A 152 -8.98 -4.24 7.75
CA LEU A 152 -8.85 -3.88 9.16
C LEU A 152 -10.00 -2.95 9.57
N ARG A 153 -10.38 -3.03 10.84
CA ARG A 153 -11.20 -2.03 11.51
C ARG A 153 -10.44 -1.46 12.71
N PHE A 154 -10.74 -0.22 13.06
CA PHE A 154 -10.26 0.36 14.31
C PHE A 154 -11.15 -0.12 15.46
N ASP A 155 -10.53 -0.64 16.52
CA ASP A 155 -11.21 -1.03 17.76
C ASP A 155 -10.93 0.02 18.83
N GLU A 156 -11.95 0.80 19.18
CA GLU A 156 -11.83 1.90 20.16
C GLU A 156 -11.48 1.43 21.57
N LYS A 157 -11.85 0.18 21.92
CA LYS A 157 -11.56 -0.35 23.26
C LYS A 157 -10.11 -0.80 23.41
N LEU A 158 -9.54 -1.31 22.32
CA LEU A 158 -8.15 -1.76 22.26
C LEU A 158 -7.20 -0.67 21.78
N ASP A 159 -7.76 0.46 21.30
CA ASP A 159 -7.02 1.59 20.69
C ASP A 159 -6.03 1.12 19.60
N CYS A 160 -6.48 0.19 18.75
CA CYS A 160 -5.65 -0.36 17.68
C CYS A 160 -6.50 -0.86 16.51
N TYR A 161 -5.82 -1.11 15.37
CA TYR A 161 -6.41 -1.77 14.21
C TYR A 161 -6.38 -3.29 14.38
N ILE A 162 -7.52 -3.93 14.17
CA ILE A 162 -7.66 -5.39 14.23
C ILE A 162 -8.16 -5.95 12.90
N PRO A 163 -7.79 -7.19 12.55
CA PRO A 163 -8.30 -7.86 11.37
C PRO A 163 -9.82 -8.01 11.41
N VAL A 164 -10.46 -7.76 10.26
CA VAL A 164 -11.87 -8.15 10.06
C VAL A 164 -11.85 -9.58 9.53
N PRO A 165 -12.55 -10.52 10.17
CA PRO A 165 -12.63 -11.90 9.68
C PRO A 165 -13.20 -11.94 8.27
N ASN A 166 -12.61 -12.79 7.41
CA ASN A 166 -13.11 -13.01 6.06
C ASN A 166 -14.52 -13.60 6.12
N GLY A 167 -15.49 -12.98 5.45
CA GLY A 167 -16.86 -13.53 5.34
C GLY A 167 -17.90 -12.95 6.32
N LEU A 168 -17.64 -11.78 6.93
CA LEU A 168 -18.67 -11.00 7.64
C LEU A 168 -19.02 -9.73 6.89
#